data_441ab851dbdc1e109489bb096371fa7e
#
_entry.id   441ab851dbdc1e109489bb096371fa7e
#
_cell.length_a   1.000
_cell.length_b   1.000
_cell.length_c   1.000
_cell.angle_alpha   90.00
_cell.angle_beta   90.00
_cell.angle_gamma   90.00
#
_symmetry.space_group_name_H-M   'P 1'
#
loop_
_entity.id
_entity.type
_entity.pdbx_description
1 polymer ?
#
loop_
_entity_poly.entity_id
_entity_poly.type
_entity_poly.pdbx_seq_one_letter_code
_entity_poly.pdbx_strand_id
1 'polypeptide(L)'
;MKLPRPFYQPLAIGAPAPLRELPVRLERMIHFVPPHVEKVIARVPEVVRQVDVVLGNLEDAIPADAKEAARKGFIAMARATDFGSTGLWTRINALNSPWVLDDITEIVAAIGNKLDVIMLPKAEGAWDIHYLDQLLAQLEARHAIKRPILIHAILETAQGVNNVEAIATASPRLHGMSLGPADLAASRGMKTTRVGGGHPDYAVLTDARSGVAERAKFLQDLWHYTIARMVDACAAAAIKPFYGPFGDFSDAAGCEAQFRNAFLMGCAGAWSLHPSQIAIAKRVFSPDPAEVATAKKILAAMPDGTGAAMIDGKMQDDATWKQAKVVVDLARLVAAKDPEMASAYGF
;
A
#
# COMPACT_ATOMS: atom_id res chain seq x y z
N MET A 1 -18.90 8.95 -9.70
CA MET A 1 -17.92 8.36 -10.62
C MET A 1 -18.68 7.47 -11.61
N LYS A 2 -18.55 7.65 -12.94
CA LYS A 2 -19.09 6.67 -13.88
C LYS A 2 -18.16 5.47 -13.83
N LEU A 3 -18.64 4.35 -13.29
CA LEU A 3 -17.91 3.10 -13.38
C LEU A 3 -17.58 2.82 -14.85
N PRO A 4 -16.36 2.37 -15.18
CA PRO A 4 -16.04 1.90 -16.51
C PRO A 4 -17.10 0.88 -16.92
N ARG A 5 -17.49 0.87 -18.19
CA ARG A 5 -18.40 -0.17 -18.71
C ARG A 5 -17.78 -1.52 -18.36
N PRO A 6 -18.52 -2.45 -17.75
CA PRO A 6 -18.02 -3.78 -17.51
C PRO A 6 -17.68 -4.42 -18.84
N PHE A 7 -16.42 -4.33 -19.21
CA PHE A 7 -15.88 -4.74 -20.51
C PHE A 7 -16.11 -6.24 -20.78
N TYR A 8 -16.26 -7.01 -19.71
CA TYR A 8 -16.29 -8.47 -19.75
C TYR A 8 -17.69 -9.08 -19.69
N GLN A 9 -18.74 -8.30 -19.53
CA GLN A 9 -20.10 -8.86 -19.42
C GLN A 9 -20.50 -9.78 -20.59
N PRO A 10 -20.12 -9.51 -21.84
CA PRO A 10 -20.39 -10.43 -22.95
C PRO A 10 -19.52 -11.69 -22.96
N LEU A 11 -18.37 -11.67 -22.26
CA LEU A 11 -17.38 -12.75 -22.22
C LEU A 11 -17.50 -13.59 -20.95
N ALA A 12 -18.55 -13.41 -20.19
CA ALA A 12 -18.64 -13.77 -18.77
C ALA A 12 -18.86 -15.27 -18.48
N ILE A 13 -18.74 -16.18 -19.42
CA ILE A 13 -18.73 -17.62 -19.11
C ILE A 13 -17.44 -17.92 -18.33
N GLY A 14 -17.60 -18.17 -17.02
CA GLY A 14 -16.49 -18.47 -16.11
C GLY A 14 -15.77 -17.26 -15.50
N ALA A 15 -16.10 -16.03 -15.89
CA ALA A 15 -15.53 -14.84 -15.29
C ALA A 15 -16.22 -14.49 -13.95
N PRO A 16 -15.51 -13.94 -12.96
CA PRO A 16 -16.13 -13.43 -11.75
C PRO A 16 -17.02 -12.21 -12.04
N ALA A 17 -17.96 -11.90 -11.14
CA ALA A 17 -18.75 -10.69 -11.24
C ALA A 17 -17.87 -9.45 -11.23
N PRO A 18 -18.19 -8.42 -12.04
CA PRO A 18 -17.43 -7.17 -12.03
C PRO A 18 -17.37 -6.53 -10.65
N LEU A 19 -16.22 -5.96 -10.30
CA LEU A 19 -16.08 -5.18 -9.08
C LEU A 19 -16.95 -3.93 -9.14
N ARG A 20 -17.68 -3.68 -8.09
CA ARG A 20 -18.43 -2.44 -7.87
C ARG A 20 -17.80 -1.58 -6.81
N GLU A 21 -17.23 -2.23 -5.78
CA GLU A 21 -16.54 -1.60 -4.65
C GLU A 21 -15.30 -2.41 -4.30
N LEU A 22 -14.25 -1.74 -3.88
CA LEU A 22 -13.04 -2.40 -3.40
C LEU A 22 -13.30 -3.03 -2.03
N PRO A 23 -12.78 -4.23 -1.76
CA PRO A 23 -12.89 -4.85 -0.44
C PRO A 23 -12.25 -3.96 0.64
N VAL A 24 -12.98 -3.74 1.74
CA VAL A 24 -12.43 -3.05 2.91
C VAL A 24 -11.57 -4.05 3.70
N ARG A 25 -10.26 -3.79 3.75
CA ARG A 25 -9.28 -4.63 4.46
C ARG A 25 -8.28 -3.78 5.21
N LEU A 26 -7.80 -4.30 6.34
CA LEU A 26 -6.67 -3.73 7.06
C LEU A 26 -5.37 -4.12 6.36
N GLU A 27 -4.54 -3.12 6.03
CA GLU A 27 -3.32 -3.31 5.23
C GLU A 27 -2.23 -2.34 5.69
N ARG A 28 -1.91 -2.33 7.01
CA ARG A 28 -0.91 -1.45 7.61
C ARG A 28 0.51 -1.70 7.09
N MET A 29 0.80 -2.94 6.69
CA MET A 29 2.06 -3.27 6.06
C MET A 29 1.87 -4.32 4.96
N ILE A 30 2.69 -4.17 3.92
CA ILE A 30 2.92 -5.16 2.87
C ILE A 30 4.29 -5.78 3.14
N HIS A 31 4.33 -7.01 3.69
CA HIS A 31 5.57 -7.68 4.04
C HIS A 31 6.12 -8.48 2.88
N PHE A 32 7.31 -8.10 2.43
CA PHE A 32 7.97 -8.69 1.26
C PHE A 32 8.70 -9.98 1.63
N VAL A 33 8.45 -11.03 0.85
CA VAL A 33 9.07 -12.35 0.99
C VAL A 33 9.76 -12.71 -0.33
N PRO A 34 11.07 -13.04 -0.33
CA PRO A 34 11.77 -13.58 -1.49
C PRO A 34 11.51 -15.09 -1.65
N PRO A 35 10.64 -15.53 -2.59
CA PRO A 35 10.14 -16.89 -2.63
C PRO A 35 11.16 -17.95 -3.11
N HIS A 36 12.31 -17.53 -3.59
CA HIS A 36 13.43 -18.43 -3.95
C HIS A 36 14.31 -18.83 -2.74
N VAL A 37 14.06 -18.20 -1.56
CA VAL A 37 14.87 -18.45 -0.36
C VAL A 37 14.11 -19.38 0.59
N GLU A 38 14.42 -20.67 0.57
CA GLU A 38 13.72 -21.71 1.36
C GLU A 38 13.62 -21.36 2.84
N LYS A 39 14.69 -20.86 3.45
CA LYS A 39 14.71 -20.46 4.87
C LYS A 39 13.69 -19.36 5.20
N VAL A 40 13.40 -18.47 4.26
CA VAL A 40 12.39 -17.42 4.44
C VAL A 40 10.99 -18.01 4.26
N ILE A 41 10.79 -18.83 3.22
CA ILE A 41 9.51 -19.52 2.99
C ILE A 41 9.10 -20.35 4.21
N ALA A 42 10.02 -21.08 4.83
CA ALA A 42 9.74 -21.90 6.01
C ALA A 42 9.17 -21.12 7.19
N ARG A 43 9.41 -19.80 7.27
CA ARG A 43 8.89 -18.91 8.31
C ARG A 43 7.56 -18.25 7.97
N VAL A 44 7.10 -18.35 6.75
CA VAL A 44 5.85 -17.66 6.32
C VAL A 44 4.65 -18.05 7.18
N PRO A 45 4.43 -19.32 7.61
CA PRO A 45 3.31 -19.66 8.51
C PRO A 45 3.31 -18.91 9.85
N GLU A 46 4.49 -18.51 10.34
CA GLU A 46 4.62 -17.68 11.56
C GLU A 46 4.38 -16.20 11.24
N VAL A 47 4.92 -15.73 10.12
CA VAL A 47 4.81 -14.33 9.65
C VAL A 47 3.37 -13.96 9.33
N VAL A 48 2.61 -14.85 8.68
CA VAL A 48 1.18 -14.64 8.33
C VAL A 48 0.34 -14.17 9.52
N ARG A 49 0.64 -14.65 10.73
CA ARG A 49 -0.08 -14.26 11.95
C ARG A 49 0.25 -12.85 12.44
N GLN A 50 1.35 -12.28 11.96
CA GLN A 50 1.90 -11.02 12.44
C GLN A 50 1.66 -9.85 11.48
N VAL A 51 1.33 -10.14 10.21
CA VAL A 51 1.24 -9.14 9.14
C VAL A 51 -0.18 -9.05 8.58
N ASP A 52 -0.47 -7.91 7.96
CA ASP A 52 -1.74 -7.73 7.27
C ASP A 52 -1.69 -8.26 5.83
N VAL A 53 -0.53 -8.17 5.18
CA VAL A 53 -0.29 -8.66 3.82
C VAL A 53 1.06 -9.38 3.73
N VAL A 54 1.07 -10.56 3.12
CA VAL A 54 2.29 -11.23 2.65
C VAL A 54 2.39 -11.04 1.15
N LEU A 55 3.53 -10.53 0.68
CA LEU A 55 3.81 -10.33 -0.73
C LEU A 55 4.98 -11.18 -1.19
N GLY A 56 4.73 -12.12 -2.11
CA GLY A 56 5.80 -12.84 -2.83
C GLY A 56 6.44 -11.94 -3.88
N ASN A 57 7.72 -11.65 -3.72
CA ASN A 57 8.44 -10.78 -4.63
C ASN A 57 9.13 -11.56 -5.76
N LEU A 58 8.83 -11.23 -7.03
CA LEU A 58 9.46 -11.83 -8.21
C LEU A 58 10.37 -10.85 -8.97
N GLU A 59 10.35 -9.58 -8.58
CA GLU A 59 11.00 -8.50 -9.32
C GLU A 59 12.37 -8.16 -8.73
N ASP A 60 12.64 -6.90 -8.41
CA ASP A 60 13.93 -6.46 -7.90
C ASP A 60 14.37 -7.24 -6.64
N ALA A 61 15.67 -7.38 -6.47
CA ALA A 61 16.34 -8.24 -5.49
C ALA A 61 16.25 -9.76 -5.77
N ILE A 62 15.58 -10.18 -6.85
CA ILE A 62 15.63 -11.57 -7.32
C ILE A 62 16.59 -11.66 -8.51
N PRO A 63 17.69 -12.42 -8.44
CA PRO A 63 18.60 -12.59 -9.56
C PRO A 63 17.91 -13.17 -10.81
N ALA A 64 18.42 -12.84 -11.99
CA ALA A 64 17.80 -13.24 -13.26
C ALA A 64 17.68 -14.78 -13.41
N ASP A 65 18.67 -15.53 -12.94
CA ASP A 65 18.69 -16.99 -12.94
C ASP A 65 17.78 -17.62 -11.87
N ALA A 66 17.31 -16.84 -10.90
CA ALA A 66 16.40 -17.28 -9.84
C ALA A 66 14.92 -16.91 -10.09
N LYS A 67 14.58 -16.19 -11.17
CA LYS A 67 13.22 -15.72 -11.45
C LYS A 67 12.19 -16.86 -11.53
N GLU A 68 12.51 -17.92 -12.25
CA GLU A 68 11.64 -19.09 -12.37
C GLU A 68 11.50 -19.82 -11.02
N ALA A 69 12.61 -19.99 -10.28
CA ALA A 69 12.58 -20.60 -8.96
C ALA A 69 11.73 -19.77 -7.97
N ALA A 70 11.81 -18.43 -8.04
CA ALA A 70 10.99 -17.55 -7.22
C ALA A 70 9.49 -17.72 -7.53
N ARG A 71 9.10 -17.76 -8.82
CA ARG A 71 7.71 -18.02 -9.23
C ARG A 71 7.19 -19.35 -8.70
N LYS A 72 7.95 -20.43 -8.91
CA LYS A 72 7.60 -21.77 -8.41
C LYS A 72 7.53 -21.83 -6.89
N GLY A 73 8.48 -21.20 -6.20
CA GLY A 73 8.51 -21.08 -4.75
C GLY A 73 7.31 -20.31 -4.21
N PHE A 74 6.91 -19.23 -4.85
CA PHE A 74 5.70 -18.49 -4.48
C PHE A 74 4.43 -19.32 -4.60
N ILE A 75 4.26 -20.04 -5.72
CA ILE A 75 3.13 -20.94 -5.93
C ILE A 75 3.10 -22.04 -4.86
N ALA A 76 4.23 -22.66 -4.58
CA ALA A 76 4.33 -23.71 -3.57
C ALA A 76 4.00 -23.19 -2.16
N MET A 77 4.56 -22.05 -1.78
CA MET A 77 4.28 -21.35 -0.52
C MET A 77 2.78 -21.04 -0.38
N ALA A 78 2.18 -20.46 -1.41
CA ALA A 78 0.77 -20.09 -1.40
C ALA A 78 -0.16 -21.30 -1.28
N ARG A 79 0.20 -22.45 -1.86
CA ARG A 79 -0.57 -23.70 -1.74
C ARG A 79 -0.47 -24.29 -0.34
N ALA A 80 0.72 -24.27 0.25
CA ALA A 80 1.02 -24.89 1.53
C ALA A 80 0.57 -24.08 2.74
N THR A 81 0.34 -22.75 2.59
CA THR A 81 0.04 -21.84 3.69
C THR A 81 -1.44 -21.51 3.76
N ASP A 82 -2.00 -21.53 4.98
CA ASP A 82 -3.28 -20.90 5.29
C ASP A 82 -3.06 -19.44 5.68
N PHE A 83 -3.60 -18.51 4.90
CA PHE A 83 -3.44 -17.08 5.12
C PHE A 83 -4.53 -16.49 6.03
N GLY A 84 -5.64 -17.21 6.26
CA GLY A 84 -6.75 -16.71 7.08
C GLY A 84 -7.24 -15.33 6.61
N SER A 85 -7.12 -14.32 7.48
CA SER A 85 -7.47 -12.92 7.18
C SER A 85 -6.32 -12.09 6.58
N THR A 86 -5.12 -12.67 6.44
CA THR A 86 -3.94 -12.00 5.87
C THR A 86 -4.01 -12.04 4.35
N GLY A 87 -3.78 -10.89 3.70
CA GLY A 87 -3.79 -10.79 2.25
C GLY A 87 -2.59 -11.51 1.62
N LEU A 88 -2.82 -12.21 0.50
CA LEU A 88 -1.78 -12.79 -0.33
C LEU A 88 -1.60 -11.99 -1.59
N TRP A 89 -0.46 -11.33 -1.72
CA TRP A 89 -0.09 -10.52 -2.89
C TRP A 89 1.15 -11.06 -3.57
N THR A 90 1.37 -10.65 -4.82
CA THR A 90 2.64 -10.87 -5.53
C THR A 90 3.06 -9.63 -6.28
N ARG A 91 4.37 -9.29 -6.23
CA ARG A 91 4.98 -8.32 -7.14
C ARG A 91 5.56 -9.08 -8.31
N ILE A 92 4.98 -8.91 -9.48
CA ILE A 92 5.43 -9.50 -10.74
C ILE A 92 6.64 -8.74 -11.30
N ASN A 93 7.33 -9.31 -12.27
CA ASN A 93 8.33 -8.58 -13.02
C ASN A 93 7.69 -7.44 -13.85
N ALA A 94 8.49 -6.43 -14.21
CA ALA A 94 8.01 -5.30 -15.01
C ALA A 94 7.48 -5.76 -16.39
N LEU A 95 6.50 -5.03 -16.94
CA LEU A 95 5.82 -5.42 -18.19
C LEU A 95 6.73 -5.56 -19.41
N ASN A 96 7.87 -4.90 -19.40
CA ASN A 96 8.90 -5.00 -20.45
C ASN A 96 9.92 -6.11 -20.19
N SER A 97 9.73 -6.94 -19.17
CA SER A 97 10.62 -8.06 -18.86
C SER A 97 10.24 -9.34 -19.61
N PRO A 98 11.19 -10.27 -19.87
CA PRO A 98 10.87 -11.54 -20.52
C PRO A 98 10.11 -12.52 -19.60
N TRP A 99 9.99 -12.26 -18.30
CA TRP A 99 9.41 -13.17 -17.30
C TRP A 99 7.95 -12.91 -16.98
N VAL A 100 7.47 -11.68 -17.20
CA VAL A 100 6.18 -11.21 -16.66
C VAL A 100 4.98 -11.99 -17.18
N LEU A 101 4.98 -12.41 -18.44
CA LEU A 101 3.88 -13.18 -19.00
C LEU A 101 3.71 -14.51 -18.27
N ASP A 102 4.81 -15.21 -18.04
CA ASP A 102 4.80 -16.48 -17.29
C ASP A 102 4.45 -16.24 -15.81
N ASP A 103 4.93 -15.15 -15.21
CA ASP A 103 4.54 -14.80 -13.83
C ASP A 103 3.02 -14.73 -13.71
N ILE A 104 2.36 -13.99 -14.58
CA ILE A 104 0.92 -13.76 -14.51
C ILE A 104 0.17 -15.06 -14.84
N THR A 105 0.51 -15.71 -15.94
CA THR A 105 -0.23 -16.88 -16.42
C THR A 105 -0.12 -18.09 -15.50
N GLU A 106 1.08 -18.42 -15.04
CA GLU A 106 1.30 -19.57 -14.16
C GLU A 106 0.73 -19.35 -12.76
N ILE A 107 0.92 -18.15 -12.17
CA ILE A 107 0.42 -17.84 -10.83
C ILE A 107 -1.11 -17.85 -10.82
N VAL A 108 -1.76 -17.19 -11.78
CA VAL A 108 -3.23 -17.15 -11.84
C VAL A 108 -3.79 -18.56 -12.06
N ALA A 109 -3.20 -19.35 -12.96
CA ALA A 109 -3.61 -20.73 -13.17
C ALA A 109 -3.49 -21.60 -11.91
N ALA A 110 -2.39 -21.42 -11.15
CA ALA A 110 -2.06 -22.28 -10.04
C ALA A 110 -2.76 -21.93 -8.72
N ILE A 111 -2.93 -20.63 -8.43
CA ILE A 111 -3.39 -20.09 -7.14
C ILE A 111 -4.31 -18.88 -7.22
N GLY A 112 -4.87 -18.53 -8.40
CA GLY A 112 -5.66 -17.33 -8.60
C GLY A 112 -6.82 -17.17 -7.61
N ASN A 113 -7.44 -18.26 -7.14
CA ASN A 113 -8.48 -18.19 -6.12
C ASN A 113 -7.98 -17.85 -4.70
N LYS A 114 -6.67 -17.92 -4.44
CA LYS A 114 -6.03 -17.49 -3.19
C LYS A 114 -5.44 -16.09 -3.30
N LEU A 115 -5.06 -15.67 -4.52
CA LEU A 115 -4.37 -14.40 -4.77
C LEU A 115 -5.33 -13.22 -4.66
N ASP A 116 -4.98 -12.22 -3.87
CA ASP A 116 -5.80 -11.01 -3.70
C ASP A 116 -5.39 -9.89 -4.65
N VAL A 117 -4.08 -9.63 -4.79
CA VAL A 117 -3.56 -8.47 -5.52
C VAL A 117 -2.30 -8.84 -6.28
N ILE A 118 -2.19 -8.36 -7.49
CA ILE A 118 -0.93 -8.30 -8.26
C ILE A 118 -0.38 -6.88 -8.16
N MET A 119 0.82 -6.75 -7.61
CA MET A 119 1.57 -5.51 -7.55
C MET A 119 2.40 -5.35 -8.84
N LEU A 120 2.07 -4.31 -9.60
CA LEU A 120 2.69 -3.97 -10.88
C LEU A 120 3.80 -2.95 -10.67
N PRO A 121 5.07 -3.33 -10.85
CA PRO A 121 6.20 -2.40 -10.78
C PRO A 121 6.25 -1.52 -12.03
N LYS A 122 6.91 -0.37 -11.90
CA LYS A 122 7.26 0.54 -13.00
C LYS A 122 6.06 0.91 -13.88
N ALA A 123 4.89 1.12 -13.26
CA ALA A 123 3.70 1.60 -13.96
C ALA A 123 3.93 3.04 -14.46
N GLU A 124 3.84 3.26 -15.76
CA GLU A 124 4.11 4.54 -16.39
C GLU A 124 2.87 5.26 -16.92
N GLY A 125 1.75 4.54 -17.03
CA GLY A 125 0.51 5.15 -17.50
C GLY A 125 -0.71 4.22 -17.38
N ALA A 126 -1.87 4.75 -17.77
CA ALA A 126 -3.12 4.00 -17.78
C ALA A 126 -3.04 2.73 -18.66
N TRP A 127 -2.23 2.76 -19.72
CA TRP A 127 -2.05 1.63 -20.65
C TRP A 127 -1.48 0.38 -19.97
N ASP A 128 -0.59 0.53 -18.98
CA ASP A 128 -0.02 -0.59 -18.23
C ASP A 128 -1.09 -1.29 -17.39
N ILE A 129 -1.94 -0.47 -16.76
CA ILE A 129 -3.07 -0.97 -15.98
C ILE A 129 -4.11 -1.64 -16.88
N HIS A 130 -4.44 -1.03 -18.03
CA HIS A 130 -5.38 -1.61 -19.00
C HIS A 130 -4.88 -2.95 -19.54
N TYR A 131 -3.60 -3.06 -19.87
CA TYR A 131 -3.02 -4.32 -20.32
C TYR A 131 -3.18 -5.43 -19.28
N LEU A 132 -2.78 -5.16 -18.03
CA LEU A 132 -2.86 -6.14 -16.96
C LEU A 132 -4.32 -6.50 -16.64
N ASP A 133 -5.22 -5.51 -16.61
CA ASP A 133 -6.65 -5.72 -16.38
C ASP A 133 -7.27 -6.67 -17.43
N GLN A 134 -6.99 -6.44 -18.71
CA GLN A 134 -7.49 -7.28 -19.80
C GLN A 134 -6.93 -8.70 -19.74
N LEU A 135 -5.65 -8.86 -19.44
CA LEU A 135 -5.02 -10.16 -19.30
C LEU A 135 -5.60 -10.94 -18.10
N LEU A 136 -5.78 -10.26 -16.97
CA LEU A 136 -6.43 -10.88 -15.80
C LEU A 136 -7.86 -11.32 -16.10
N ALA A 137 -8.66 -10.51 -16.79
CA ALA A 137 -10.02 -10.89 -17.16
C ALA A 137 -10.07 -12.19 -18.00
N GLN A 138 -9.13 -12.34 -18.95
CA GLN A 138 -9.03 -13.55 -19.77
C GLN A 138 -8.61 -14.78 -18.95
N LEU A 139 -7.63 -14.61 -18.06
CA LEU A 139 -7.13 -15.70 -17.22
C LEU A 139 -8.15 -16.11 -16.17
N GLU A 140 -8.82 -15.15 -15.55
CA GLU A 140 -9.89 -15.42 -14.59
C GLU A 140 -11.03 -16.23 -15.21
N ALA A 141 -11.47 -15.87 -16.42
CA ALA A 141 -12.48 -16.62 -17.15
C ALA A 141 -11.99 -18.03 -17.51
N ARG A 142 -10.74 -18.14 -18.00
CA ARG A 142 -10.12 -19.43 -18.38
C ARG A 142 -10.01 -20.40 -17.20
N HIS A 143 -9.66 -19.90 -16.02
CA HIS A 143 -9.38 -20.71 -14.83
C HIS A 143 -10.52 -20.70 -13.81
N ALA A 144 -11.69 -20.18 -14.15
CA ALA A 144 -12.89 -20.09 -13.30
C ALA A 144 -12.57 -19.48 -11.93
N ILE A 145 -11.83 -18.37 -11.92
CA ILE A 145 -11.49 -17.64 -10.71
C ILE A 145 -12.76 -16.98 -10.15
N LYS A 146 -13.03 -17.18 -8.87
CA LYS A 146 -14.32 -16.81 -8.26
C LYS A 146 -14.46 -15.33 -7.94
N ARG A 147 -13.36 -14.61 -7.79
CA ARG A 147 -13.34 -13.17 -7.46
C ARG A 147 -12.25 -12.47 -8.28
N PRO A 148 -12.47 -11.22 -8.70
CA PRO A 148 -11.45 -10.49 -9.43
C PRO A 148 -10.16 -10.34 -8.62
N ILE A 149 -9.04 -10.57 -9.27
CA ILE A 149 -7.72 -10.24 -8.72
C ILE A 149 -7.51 -8.74 -8.89
N LEU A 150 -7.10 -8.06 -7.82
CA LEU A 150 -6.87 -6.64 -7.82
C LEU A 150 -5.48 -6.28 -8.35
N ILE A 151 -5.32 -5.03 -8.78
CA ILE A 151 -4.05 -4.47 -9.24
C ILE A 151 -3.58 -3.42 -8.24
N HIS A 152 -2.29 -3.41 -7.94
CA HIS A 152 -1.63 -2.37 -7.15
C HIS A 152 -0.44 -1.83 -7.95
N ALA A 153 -0.42 -0.54 -8.25
CA ALA A 153 0.64 0.06 -9.05
C ALA A 153 1.78 0.60 -8.18
N ILE A 154 3.03 0.52 -8.66
CA ILE A 154 4.16 1.19 -8.02
C ILE A 154 4.55 2.42 -8.85
N LEU A 155 4.53 3.58 -8.21
CA LEU A 155 5.01 4.84 -8.76
C LEU A 155 6.50 4.97 -8.49
N GLU A 156 7.31 4.52 -9.44
CA GLU A 156 8.76 4.45 -9.29
C GLU A 156 9.52 4.90 -10.54
N THR A 157 8.81 5.55 -11.47
CA THR A 157 9.40 6.26 -12.60
C THR A 157 8.89 7.71 -12.63
N ALA A 158 9.69 8.62 -13.19
CA ALA A 158 9.26 10.01 -13.38
C ALA A 158 8.00 10.08 -14.26
N GLN A 159 7.90 9.21 -15.27
CA GLN A 159 6.74 9.12 -16.15
C GLN A 159 5.49 8.65 -15.39
N GLY A 160 5.61 7.62 -14.55
CA GLY A 160 4.50 7.13 -13.72
C GLY A 160 3.97 8.20 -12.76
N VAL A 161 4.87 8.94 -12.10
CA VAL A 161 4.47 10.07 -11.24
C VAL A 161 3.80 11.18 -12.04
N ASN A 162 4.24 11.43 -13.27
CA ASN A 162 3.61 12.44 -14.13
C ASN A 162 2.19 12.03 -14.57
N ASN A 163 1.91 10.74 -14.65
CA ASN A 163 0.62 10.17 -15.08
C ASN A 163 -0.22 9.63 -13.92
N VAL A 164 0.07 9.99 -12.67
CA VAL A 164 -0.53 9.38 -11.48
C VAL A 164 -2.06 9.43 -11.48
N GLU A 165 -2.69 10.52 -11.93
CA GLU A 165 -4.15 10.67 -11.98
C GLU A 165 -4.78 9.75 -13.03
N ALA A 166 -4.11 9.59 -14.18
CA ALA A 166 -4.55 8.68 -15.23
C ALA A 166 -4.41 7.21 -14.79
N ILE A 167 -3.33 6.87 -14.08
CA ILE A 167 -3.14 5.56 -13.47
C ILE A 167 -4.24 5.29 -12.45
N ALA A 168 -4.49 6.24 -11.53
CA ALA A 168 -5.46 6.08 -10.44
C ALA A 168 -6.88 5.73 -10.91
N THR A 169 -7.25 6.16 -12.10
CA THR A 169 -8.60 5.97 -12.66
C THR A 169 -8.69 4.93 -13.78
N ALA A 170 -7.59 4.22 -14.07
CA ALA A 170 -7.48 3.38 -15.26
C ALA A 170 -8.33 2.11 -15.20
N SER A 171 -8.60 1.54 -14.03
CA SER A 171 -9.36 0.30 -13.88
C SER A 171 -10.10 0.23 -12.56
N PRO A 172 -11.32 -0.36 -12.52
CA PRO A 172 -12.02 -0.66 -11.28
C PRO A 172 -11.29 -1.72 -10.42
N ARG A 173 -10.32 -2.44 -10.99
CA ARG A 173 -9.45 -3.39 -10.26
C ARG A 173 -8.34 -2.70 -9.50
N LEU A 174 -8.06 -1.43 -9.78
CA LEU A 174 -6.95 -0.76 -9.13
C LEU A 174 -7.25 -0.58 -7.64
N HIS A 175 -6.51 -1.32 -6.82
CA HIS A 175 -6.65 -1.35 -5.36
C HIS A 175 -5.98 -0.14 -4.70
N GLY A 176 -4.83 0.25 -5.24
CA GLY A 176 -4.03 1.33 -4.67
C GLY A 176 -2.71 1.54 -5.40
N MET A 177 -1.91 2.44 -4.84
CA MET A 177 -0.58 2.75 -5.35
C MET A 177 0.43 2.85 -4.21
N SER A 178 1.68 2.46 -4.48
CA SER A 178 2.82 2.64 -3.59
C SER A 178 3.88 3.53 -4.22
N LEU A 179 4.60 4.26 -3.38
CA LEU A 179 5.83 4.94 -3.78
C LEU A 179 7.00 3.95 -3.84
N GLY A 180 7.74 3.89 -4.96
CA GLY A 180 9.01 3.18 -5.11
C GLY A 180 10.20 4.14 -5.14
N PRO A 181 10.75 4.57 -3.98
CA PRO A 181 11.67 5.71 -3.92
C PRO A 181 13.04 5.42 -4.56
N ALA A 182 13.53 4.18 -4.57
CA ALA A 182 14.84 3.84 -5.12
C ALA A 182 14.87 4.01 -6.65
N ASP A 183 13.95 3.33 -7.34
CA ASP A 183 13.82 3.43 -8.80
C ASP A 183 13.42 4.83 -9.24
N LEU A 184 12.54 5.50 -8.47
CA LEU A 184 12.15 6.87 -8.76
C LEU A 184 13.32 7.84 -8.66
N ALA A 185 14.21 7.66 -7.66
CA ALA A 185 15.43 8.46 -7.55
C ALA A 185 16.32 8.27 -8.76
N ALA A 186 16.52 7.03 -9.20
CA ALA A 186 17.27 6.71 -10.41
C ALA A 186 16.62 7.31 -11.66
N SER A 187 15.32 7.13 -11.83
CA SER A 187 14.55 7.68 -12.97
C SER A 187 14.62 9.21 -13.06
N ARG A 188 14.67 9.89 -11.92
CA ARG A 188 14.81 11.35 -11.82
C ARG A 188 16.26 11.85 -11.91
N GLY A 189 17.24 10.95 -11.92
CA GLY A 189 18.66 11.30 -11.82
C GLY A 189 19.01 12.01 -10.51
N MET A 190 18.34 11.67 -9.40
CA MET A 190 18.61 12.23 -8.08
C MET A 190 20.01 11.84 -7.60
N LYS A 191 20.63 12.71 -6.81
CA LYS A 191 22.02 12.55 -6.34
C LYS A 191 22.05 11.97 -4.91
N THR A 192 21.26 10.92 -4.68
CA THR A 192 21.19 10.21 -3.41
C THR A 192 21.00 8.72 -3.65
N THR A 193 21.56 7.91 -2.77
CA THR A 193 21.36 6.45 -2.73
C THR A 193 20.46 6.02 -1.55
N ARG A 194 19.94 6.98 -0.78
CA ARG A 194 19.01 6.66 0.31
C ARG A 194 17.69 6.15 -0.22
N VAL A 195 17.22 5.06 0.36
CA VAL A 195 15.93 4.46 0.07
C VAL A 195 14.93 4.84 1.16
N GLY A 196 14.15 5.86 0.87
CA GLY A 196 13.18 6.41 1.82
C GLY A 196 13.79 7.34 2.87
N GLY A 197 12.92 8.05 3.58
CA GLY A 197 13.31 8.98 4.64
C GLY A 197 13.90 10.30 4.16
N GLY A 198 14.14 11.20 5.12
CA GLY A 198 14.77 12.50 4.89
C GLY A 198 16.26 12.36 4.56
N HIS A 199 16.82 13.33 3.84
CA HIS A 199 18.25 13.41 3.57
C HIS A 199 18.88 14.52 4.45
N PRO A 200 20.00 14.27 5.15
CA PRO A 200 20.58 15.24 6.09
C PRO A 200 21.00 16.54 5.43
N ASP A 201 21.27 16.55 4.12
CA ASP A 201 21.68 17.74 3.37
C ASP A 201 20.51 18.41 2.63
N TYR A 202 19.31 17.81 2.63
CA TYR A 202 18.12 18.43 2.05
C TYR A 202 17.38 19.23 3.11
N ALA A 203 17.76 20.49 3.25
CA ALA A 203 17.31 21.34 4.33
C ALA A 203 17.23 22.81 3.94
N VAL A 204 16.40 23.57 4.66
CA VAL A 204 16.37 25.02 4.65
C VAL A 204 17.11 25.57 5.85
N LEU A 205 17.96 26.56 5.64
CA LEU A 205 18.65 27.30 6.68
C LEU A 205 17.87 28.59 6.98
N THR A 206 17.80 28.97 8.25
CA THR A 206 17.32 30.33 8.62
C THR A 206 18.20 31.40 8.02
N ASP A 207 17.66 32.60 7.85
CA ASP A 207 18.44 33.76 7.41
C ASP A 207 19.62 34.05 8.35
N ALA A 208 20.70 34.53 7.78
CA ALA A 208 21.85 35.02 8.53
C ALA A 208 21.41 36.28 9.30
N ARG A 209 21.49 36.24 10.63
CA ARG A 209 21.24 37.41 11.47
C ARG A 209 22.53 37.84 12.14
N SER A 210 22.74 39.16 12.26
CA SER A 210 23.88 39.70 12.97
C SER A 210 23.89 39.20 14.41
N GLY A 211 25.02 38.67 14.87
CA GLY A 211 25.22 38.14 16.23
C GLY A 211 24.79 36.68 16.44
N VAL A 212 24.26 35.98 15.42
CA VAL A 212 23.95 34.53 15.50
C VAL A 212 25.04 33.74 14.77
N ALA A 213 25.86 33.01 15.51
CA ALA A 213 26.99 32.25 14.98
C ALA A 213 26.54 31.01 14.17
N GLU A 214 25.42 30.37 14.54
CA GLU A 214 24.87 29.22 13.84
C GLU A 214 23.47 29.51 13.32
N ARG A 215 23.22 29.09 12.08
CA ARG A 215 21.91 29.16 11.44
C ARG A 215 21.16 27.86 11.77
N ALA A 216 19.91 27.96 12.17
CA ALA A 216 19.07 26.78 12.35
C ALA A 216 18.84 26.09 11.01
N LYS A 217 18.90 24.77 11.03
CA LYS A 217 18.72 23.89 9.87
C LYS A 217 17.41 23.11 10.02
N PHE A 218 16.49 23.26 9.08
CA PHE A 218 15.23 22.52 9.03
C PHE A 218 15.28 21.51 7.90
N LEU A 219 15.26 20.23 8.26
CA LEU A 219 15.21 19.14 7.29
C LEU A 219 13.88 19.16 6.53
N GLN A 220 13.96 18.86 5.25
CA GLN A 220 12.79 18.68 4.38
C GLN A 220 12.69 17.24 3.91
N ASP A 221 11.49 16.80 3.55
CA ASP A 221 11.25 15.47 2.98
C ASP A 221 11.37 15.55 1.45
N LEU A 222 12.32 14.79 0.89
CA LEU A 222 12.53 14.65 -0.55
C LEU A 222 11.30 14.09 -1.29
N TRP A 223 10.47 13.34 -0.59
CA TRP A 223 9.37 12.57 -1.15
C TRP A 223 8.01 13.22 -0.93
N HIS A 224 7.95 14.25 -0.11
CA HIS A 224 6.70 14.91 0.31
C HIS A 224 5.78 15.25 -0.88
N TYR A 225 6.30 15.93 -1.89
CA TYR A 225 5.52 16.30 -3.08
C TYR A 225 4.94 15.08 -3.80
N THR A 226 5.75 14.03 -3.99
CA THR A 226 5.30 12.82 -4.68
C THR A 226 4.26 12.06 -3.87
N ILE A 227 4.45 11.97 -2.55
CA ILE A 227 3.50 11.32 -1.64
C ILE A 227 2.17 12.10 -1.63
N ALA A 228 2.21 13.42 -1.47
CA ALA A 228 1.01 14.26 -1.47
C ALA A 228 0.21 14.08 -2.76
N ARG A 229 0.87 14.15 -3.90
CA ARG A 229 0.23 13.97 -5.21
C ARG A 229 -0.37 12.57 -5.40
N MET A 230 0.33 11.53 -4.93
CA MET A 230 -0.19 10.16 -4.93
C MET A 230 -1.42 10.02 -4.03
N VAL A 231 -1.37 10.60 -2.83
CA VAL A 231 -2.49 10.58 -1.88
C VAL A 231 -3.72 11.26 -2.47
N ASP A 232 -3.55 12.45 -3.07
CA ASP A 232 -4.66 13.17 -3.71
C ASP A 232 -5.29 12.37 -4.86
N ALA A 233 -4.47 11.79 -5.73
CA ALA A 233 -4.95 10.96 -6.84
C ALA A 233 -5.68 9.69 -6.34
N CYS A 234 -5.13 9.03 -5.32
CA CYS A 234 -5.77 7.87 -4.69
C CYS A 234 -7.11 8.23 -4.04
N ALA A 235 -7.15 9.33 -3.27
CA ALA A 235 -8.36 9.79 -2.60
C ALA A 235 -9.46 10.15 -3.61
N ALA A 236 -9.11 10.85 -4.69
CA ALA A 236 -10.04 11.21 -5.76
C ALA A 236 -10.61 9.98 -6.50
N ALA A 237 -9.82 8.91 -6.61
CA ALA A 237 -10.22 7.66 -7.25
C ALA A 237 -10.83 6.64 -6.28
N ALA A 238 -10.91 6.94 -4.97
CA ALA A 238 -11.34 6.02 -3.90
C ALA A 238 -10.52 4.71 -3.83
N ILE A 239 -9.21 4.82 -4.03
CA ILE A 239 -8.22 3.75 -3.88
C ILE A 239 -7.22 4.09 -2.78
N LYS A 240 -6.35 3.15 -2.38
CA LYS A 240 -5.46 3.31 -1.22
C LYS A 240 -4.05 3.77 -1.61
N PRO A 241 -3.50 4.84 -1.00
CA PRO A 241 -2.08 5.16 -1.09
C PRO A 241 -1.27 4.40 -0.05
N PHE A 242 -0.06 3.98 -0.42
CA PHE A 242 0.90 3.32 0.48
C PHE A 242 2.27 3.97 0.37
N TYR A 243 2.93 4.11 1.51
CA TYR A 243 4.35 4.43 1.50
C TYR A 243 5.16 3.21 1.03
N GLY A 244 6.28 3.47 0.37
CA GLY A 244 7.20 2.43 -0.07
C GLY A 244 8.14 1.92 1.03
N PRO A 245 9.32 1.41 0.64
CA PRO A 245 10.28 0.86 1.58
C PRO A 245 11.03 1.93 2.37
N PHE A 246 11.46 1.57 3.58
CA PHE A 246 12.52 2.23 4.32
C PHE A 246 13.74 1.29 4.38
N GLY A 247 14.86 1.69 3.75
CA GLY A 247 15.95 0.76 3.45
C GLY A 247 16.95 0.54 4.60
N ASP A 248 17.04 1.45 5.57
CA ASP A 248 17.96 1.32 6.71
C ASP A 248 17.28 0.56 7.85
N PHE A 249 17.49 -0.74 7.93
CA PHE A 249 16.89 -1.60 8.97
C PHE A 249 17.47 -1.36 10.38
N SER A 250 18.60 -0.66 10.49
CA SER A 250 19.22 -0.30 11.77
C SER A 250 18.63 0.98 12.36
N ASP A 251 18.02 1.84 11.55
CA ASP A 251 17.41 3.11 11.96
C ASP A 251 15.90 2.94 12.21
N ALA A 252 15.54 2.34 13.33
CA ALA A 252 14.14 2.14 13.72
C ALA A 252 13.40 3.47 13.94
N ALA A 253 14.09 4.48 14.46
CA ALA A 253 13.52 5.81 14.73
C ALA A 253 13.20 6.55 13.40
N GLY A 254 14.11 6.50 12.45
CA GLY A 254 13.89 7.06 11.11
C GLY A 254 12.77 6.35 10.35
N CYS A 255 12.69 5.02 10.46
CA CYS A 255 11.60 4.24 9.90
C CYS A 255 10.24 4.66 10.49
N GLU A 256 10.15 4.77 11.83
CA GLU A 256 8.93 5.21 12.50
C GLU A 256 8.52 6.63 12.11
N ALA A 257 9.47 7.56 12.09
CA ALA A 257 9.21 8.95 11.70
C ALA A 257 8.68 9.05 10.26
N GLN A 258 9.30 8.32 9.33
CA GLN A 258 8.88 8.32 7.93
C GLN A 258 7.50 7.68 7.74
N PHE A 259 7.22 6.56 8.40
CA PHE A 259 5.90 5.93 8.37
C PHE A 259 4.84 6.83 9.00
N ARG A 260 5.18 7.54 10.08
CA ARG A 260 4.29 8.51 10.73
C ARG A 260 3.93 9.67 9.81
N ASN A 261 4.90 10.22 9.10
CA ASN A 261 4.65 11.25 8.10
C ASN A 261 3.69 10.76 7.01
N ALA A 262 3.92 9.56 6.49
CA ALA A 262 3.05 8.96 5.48
C ALA A 262 1.63 8.69 6.00
N PHE A 263 1.48 8.19 7.23
CA PHE A 263 0.20 7.98 7.88
C PHE A 263 -0.60 9.28 8.02
N LEU A 264 0.04 10.35 8.52
CA LEU A 264 -0.58 11.66 8.69
C LEU A 264 -1.01 12.29 7.36
N MET A 265 -0.29 11.99 6.27
CA MET A 265 -0.66 12.41 4.92
C MET A 265 -1.82 11.60 4.31
N GLY A 266 -2.23 10.49 4.91
CA GLY A 266 -3.36 9.67 4.46
C GLY A 266 -2.98 8.31 3.88
N CYS A 267 -1.71 7.88 3.96
CA CYS A 267 -1.33 6.53 3.54
C CYS A 267 -1.96 5.46 4.44
N ALA A 268 -2.44 4.38 3.82
CA ALA A 268 -3.07 3.25 4.52
C ALA A 268 -2.06 2.30 5.18
N GLY A 269 -0.82 2.28 4.69
CA GLY A 269 0.25 1.42 5.17
C GLY A 269 1.57 1.69 4.46
N ALA A 270 2.56 0.84 4.72
CA ALA A 270 3.90 0.92 4.14
C ALA A 270 4.45 -0.47 3.78
N TRP A 271 5.57 -0.50 3.05
CA TRP A 271 6.29 -1.75 2.81
C TRP A 271 7.12 -2.13 4.05
N SER A 272 7.09 -3.41 4.38
CA SER A 272 7.96 -4.02 5.37
C SER A 272 8.90 -5.00 4.67
N LEU A 273 10.19 -4.65 4.62
CA LEU A 273 11.22 -5.47 3.98
C LEU A 273 11.97 -6.36 4.98
N HIS A 274 11.84 -6.07 6.26
CA HIS A 274 12.48 -6.80 7.34
C HIS A 274 11.51 -6.99 8.53
N PRO A 275 11.56 -8.12 9.26
CA PRO A 275 10.66 -8.38 10.38
C PRO A 275 10.65 -7.28 11.46
N SER A 276 11.77 -6.57 11.70
CA SER A 276 11.83 -5.45 12.64
C SER A 276 10.88 -4.29 12.30
N GLN A 277 10.48 -4.15 11.03
CA GLN A 277 9.58 -3.09 10.58
C GLN A 277 8.09 -3.43 10.78
N ILE A 278 7.75 -4.71 11.03
CA ILE A 278 6.36 -5.15 11.21
C ILE A 278 5.73 -4.45 12.42
N ALA A 279 6.39 -4.49 13.58
CA ALA A 279 5.89 -3.86 14.80
C ALA A 279 5.78 -2.33 14.67
N ILE A 280 6.74 -1.70 13.97
CA ILE A 280 6.72 -0.26 13.68
C ILE A 280 5.49 0.09 12.84
N ALA A 281 5.27 -0.62 11.74
CA ALA A 281 4.14 -0.38 10.85
C ALA A 281 2.80 -0.60 11.57
N LYS A 282 2.64 -1.70 12.33
CA LYS A 282 1.44 -1.95 13.13
C LYS A 282 1.14 -0.78 14.07
N ARG A 283 2.15 -0.30 14.79
CA ARG A 283 1.99 0.81 15.75
C ARG A 283 1.65 2.13 15.05
N VAL A 284 2.35 2.43 13.96
CA VAL A 284 2.20 3.73 13.27
C VAL A 284 0.90 3.83 12.50
N PHE A 285 0.50 2.78 11.79
CA PHE A 285 -0.71 2.77 10.96
C PHE A 285 -1.96 2.27 11.74
N SER A 286 -1.90 2.25 13.06
CA SER A 286 -3.06 2.09 13.93
C SER A 286 -3.34 3.43 14.65
N PRO A 287 -4.59 3.84 14.80
CA PRO A 287 -4.91 5.09 15.46
C PRO A 287 -4.57 5.01 16.97
N ASP A 288 -4.22 6.15 17.54
CA ASP A 288 -3.99 6.25 18.99
C ASP A 288 -5.32 6.04 19.78
N PRO A 289 -5.34 5.28 20.88
CA PRO A 289 -6.55 5.07 21.66
C PRO A 289 -7.20 6.36 22.19
N ALA A 290 -6.42 7.39 22.53
CA ALA A 290 -6.98 8.66 22.98
C ALA A 290 -7.62 9.43 21.81
N GLU A 291 -7.07 9.34 20.60
CA GLU A 291 -7.70 9.89 19.39
C GLU A 291 -9.00 9.15 19.06
N VAL A 292 -9.04 7.82 19.18
CA VAL A 292 -10.26 7.03 18.99
C VAL A 292 -11.33 7.41 20.01
N ALA A 293 -10.97 7.58 21.27
CA ALA A 293 -11.90 8.03 22.32
C ALA A 293 -12.48 9.41 22.00
N THR A 294 -11.65 10.36 21.56
CA THR A 294 -12.09 11.69 21.13
C THR A 294 -12.99 11.62 19.91
N ALA A 295 -12.61 10.83 18.91
CA ALA A 295 -13.41 10.64 17.70
C ALA A 295 -14.81 10.05 18.01
N LYS A 296 -14.89 9.08 18.92
CA LYS A 296 -16.18 8.53 19.38
C LYS A 296 -17.07 9.60 20.04
N LYS A 297 -16.51 10.50 20.85
CA LYS A 297 -17.27 11.62 21.44
C LYS A 297 -17.85 12.53 20.35
N ILE A 298 -17.05 12.84 19.30
CA ILE A 298 -17.48 13.66 18.17
C ILE A 298 -18.65 13.01 17.42
N LEU A 299 -18.54 11.71 17.11
CA LEU A 299 -19.62 10.96 16.44
C LEU A 299 -20.89 10.88 17.29
N ALA A 300 -20.77 10.72 18.61
CA ALA A 300 -21.89 10.66 19.52
C ALA A 300 -22.61 12.01 19.69
N ALA A 301 -21.86 13.12 19.66
CA ALA A 301 -22.41 14.47 19.80
C ALA A 301 -23.15 14.96 18.54
N MET A 302 -22.80 14.41 17.37
CA MET A 302 -23.40 14.77 16.07
C MET A 302 -23.82 13.50 15.31
N PRO A 303 -24.92 12.82 15.73
CA PRO A 303 -25.26 11.49 15.21
C PRO A 303 -25.54 11.43 13.71
N ASP A 304 -26.02 12.51 13.13
CA ASP A 304 -26.30 12.65 11.69
C ASP A 304 -25.14 13.31 10.90
N GLY A 305 -24.06 13.70 11.60
CA GLY A 305 -22.88 14.34 10.98
C GLY A 305 -23.11 15.78 10.53
N THR A 306 -24.17 16.44 11.00
CA THR A 306 -24.48 17.83 10.65
C THR A 306 -24.38 18.77 11.85
N GLY A 307 -24.19 20.07 11.59
CA GLY A 307 -24.14 21.10 12.61
C GLY A 307 -22.76 21.29 13.23
N ALA A 308 -22.74 21.83 14.46
CA ALA A 308 -21.53 22.05 15.25
C ALA A 308 -21.75 21.76 16.72
N ALA A 309 -20.73 21.27 17.40
CA ALA A 309 -20.72 20.96 18.82
C ALA A 309 -19.41 21.39 19.48
N MET A 310 -19.47 21.78 20.76
CA MET A 310 -18.27 22.03 21.57
C MET A 310 -17.88 20.77 22.33
N ILE A 311 -16.69 20.22 22.04
CA ILE A 311 -16.17 19.01 22.67
C ILE A 311 -14.76 19.28 23.18
N ASP A 312 -14.56 19.06 24.48
CA ASP A 312 -13.29 19.29 25.18
C ASP A 312 -12.70 20.72 24.87
N GLY A 313 -13.57 21.73 24.82
CA GLY A 313 -13.20 23.13 24.57
C GLY A 313 -12.88 23.47 23.11
N LYS A 314 -13.09 22.56 22.16
CA LYS A 314 -12.88 22.78 20.73
C LYS A 314 -14.19 22.66 19.95
N MET A 315 -14.38 23.53 18.97
CA MET A 315 -15.51 23.42 18.05
C MET A 315 -15.29 22.24 17.11
N GLN A 316 -16.31 21.43 16.96
CA GLN A 316 -16.37 20.32 15.99
C GLN A 316 -17.53 20.60 15.03
N ASP A 317 -17.35 20.24 13.77
CA ASP A 317 -18.32 20.44 12.70
C ASP A 317 -18.40 19.18 11.79
N ASP A 318 -19.08 19.26 10.66
CA ASP A 318 -19.23 18.18 9.70
C ASP A 318 -17.88 17.71 9.11
N ALA A 319 -16.89 18.58 8.97
CA ALA A 319 -15.55 18.21 8.49
C ALA A 319 -14.81 17.38 9.54
N THR A 320 -14.81 17.81 10.79
CA THR A 320 -14.20 17.06 11.91
C THR A 320 -14.97 15.78 12.21
N TRP A 321 -16.27 15.73 12.00
CA TRP A 321 -17.06 14.50 12.08
C TRP A 321 -16.61 13.46 11.04
N LYS A 322 -16.39 13.87 9.78
CA LYS A 322 -15.87 12.98 8.73
C LYS A 322 -14.48 12.42 9.06
N GLN A 323 -13.60 13.27 9.62
CA GLN A 323 -12.29 12.83 10.11
C GLN A 323 -12.42 11.84 11.27
N ALA A 324 -13.27 12.12 12.24
CA ALA A 324 -13.55 11.22 13.36
C ALA A 324 -14.09 9.86 12.90
N LYS A 325 -14.95 9.85 11.87
CA LYS A 325 -15.44 8.62 11.26
C LYS A 325 -14.32 7.77 10.66
N VAL A 326 -13.37 8.36 9.93
CA VAL A 326 -12.21 7.66 9.38
C VAL A 326 -11.38 7.01 10.50
N VAL A 327 -11.12 7.73 11.59
CA VAL A 327 -10.36 7.19 12.74
C VAL A 327 -11.08 6.02 13.39
N VAL A 328 -12.41 6.12 13.65
CA VAL A 328 -13.18 5.06 14.29
C VAL A 328 -13.34 3.84 13.38
N ASP A 329 -13.55 4.03 12.09
CA ASP A 329 -13.65 2.93 11.13
C ASP A 329 -12.33 2.15 11.00
N LEU A 330 -11.19 2.87 10.98
CA LEU A 330 -9.87 2.23 11.03
C LEU A 330 -9.67 1.47 12.35
N ALA A 331 -10.04 2.06 13.49
CA ALA A 331 -9.94 1.41 14.80
C ALA A 331 -10.75 0.10 14.86
N ARG A 332 -11.93 0.05 14.24
CA ARG A 332 -12.73 -1.19 14.13
C ARG A 332 -12.02 -2.27 13.33
N LEU A 333 -11.39 -1.91 12.21
CA LEU A 333 -10.61 -2.86 11.40
C LEU A 333 -9.41 -3.39 12.19
N VAL A 334 -8.72 -2.52 12.93
CA VAL A 334 -7.59 -2.93 13.79
C VAL A 334 -8.08 -3.87 14.89
N ALA A 335 -9.15 -3.52 15.59
CA ALA A 335 -9.72 -4.35 16.66
C ALA A 335 -10.18 -5.73 16.18
N ALA A 336 -10.66 -5.84 14.93
CA ALA A 336 -11.06 -7.12 14.34
C ALA A 336 -9.85 -8.01 14.00
N LYS A 337 -8.69 -7.42 13.69
CA LYS A 337 -7.45 -8.15 13.37
C LYS A 337 -6.61 -8.44 14.60
N ASP A 338 -6.49 -7.46 15.50
CA ASP A 338 -5.68 -7.48 16.72
C ASP A 338 -6.63 -7.33 17.93
N PRO A 339 -7.19 -8.43 18.50
CA PRO A 339 -8.22 -8.36 19.54
C PRO A 339 -7.81 -7.62 20.82
N GLU A 340 -6.52 -7.56 21.13
CA GLU A 340 -5.99 -6.78 22.25
C GLU A 340 -6.26 -5.28 22.10
N MET A 341 -6.37 -4.79 20.88
CA MET A 341 -6.70 -3.40 20.59
C MET A 341 -8.18 -3.08 20.77
N ALA A 342 -9.07 -4.08 20.74
CA ALA A 342 -10.49 -3.86 20.94
C ALA A 342 -10.77 -3.24 22.32
N SER A 343 -10.15 -3.78 23.39
CA SER A 343 -10.26 -3.22 24.74
C SER A 343 -9.68 -1.81 24.83
N ALA A 344 -8.51 -1.58 24.19
CA ALA A 344 -7.86 -0.25 24.20
C ALA A 344 -8.73 0.81 23.49
N TYR A 345 -9.47 0.42 22.47
CA TYR A 345 -10.38 1.30 21.74
C TYR A 345 -11.79 1.37 22.37
N GLY A 346 -12.08 0.55 23.39
CA GLY A 346 -13.40 0.50 24.03
C GLY A 346 -14.50 -0.04 23.10
N PHE A 347 -14.20 -1.10 22.33
CA PHE A 347 -15.16 -1.84 21.49
C PHE A 347 -15.60 -3.12 22.19
#